data_6da813528c79272d6407354f7e1a2745
#
_entry.id   6da813528c79272d6407354f7e1a2745
#
_cell.length_a   1.000
_cell.length_b   1.000
_cell.length_c   1.000
_cell.angle_alpha   90.00
_cell.angle_beta   90.00
_cell.angle_gamma   90.00
#
_symmetry.space_group_name_H-M   'P 1'
#
loop_
_entity.id
_entity.type
_entity.pdbx_description
1 polymer ?
#
loop_
_entity_poly.entity_id
_entity_poly.type
_entity_poly.pdbx_seq_one_letter_code
_entity_poly.pdbx_strand_id
1 'polypeptide(L)'
;MFFLFKLFSFLPLWLAHSIGAALGWVVFAVSPTYRKRFLSNSQLAGFSFAQVKGAIASSGRLVAELPKLWMSTAGKAQGKAEAPFIWHGKEHIEAAYATGKGVIFLTPHLGSFEMIGQAWGQDFRKDHGNFTVLFRPARKAWLAELVANSRNRPGLATVPTNLSGVRQMIKALRKGEAVGLLPDQVPPDGMGL
;
A
#
# COMPACT_ATOMS: atom_id res chain seq x y z
N MET A 1 14.56 -15.38 8.04
CA MET A 1 13.45 -14.76 7.27
C MET A 1 13.85 -13.40 6.69
N PHE A 2 14.40 -12.45 7.46
CA PHE A 2 14.87 -11.15 6.95
C PHE A 2 15.85 -11.28 5.78
N PHE A 3 16.84 -12.17 5.88
CA PHE A 3 17.85 -12.41 4.82
C PHE A 3 17.20 -12.87 3.49
N LEU A 4 16.25 -13.82 3.56
CA LEU A 4 15.52 -14.28 2.38
C LEU A 4 14.68 -13.16 1.75
N PHE A 5 14.05 -12.34 2.58
CA PHE A 5 13.28 -11.18 2.13
C PHE A 5 14.18 -10.16 1.42
N LYS A 6 15.37 -9.91 1.99
CA LYS A 6 16.39 -9.06 1.38
C LYS A 6 16.90 -9.63 0.06
N LEU A 7 17.21 -10.93 0.01
CA LEU A 7 17.63 -11.58 -1.22
C LEU A 7 16.57 -11.47 -2.31
N PHE A 8 15.30 -11.69 -1.95
CA PHE A 8 14.17 -11.57 -2.88
C PHE A 8 14.01 -10.13 -3.43
N SER A 9 14.36 -9.11 -2.65
CA SER A 9 14.30 -7.71 -3.08
C SER A 9 15.26 -7.36 -4.23
N PHE A 10 16.32 -8.14 -4.44
CA PHE A 10 17.26 -7.96 -5.56
C PHE A 10 16.77 -8.57 -6.87
N LEU A 11 15.77 -9.44 -6.84
CA LEU A 11 15.27 -10.06 -8.07
C LEU A 11 14.76 -9.00 -9.05
N PRO A 12 14.95 -9.18 -10.36
CA PRO A 12 14.27 -8.40 -11.37
C PRO A 12 12.76 -8.47 -11.16
N LEU A 13 12.04 -7.36 -11.39
CA LEU A 13 10.60 -7.27 -11.09
C LEU A 13 9.80 -8.34 -11.84
N TRP A 14 10.13 -8.60 -13.11
CA TRP A 14 9.46 -9.64 -13.91
C TRP A 14 9.58 -11.03 -13.28
N LEU A 15 10.74 -11.36 -12.69
CA LEU A 15 10.97 -12.65 -12.04
C LEU A 15 10.20 -12.74 -10.71
N ALA A 16 10.25 -11.68 -9.90
CA ALA A 16 9.46 -11.59 -8.67
C ALA A 16 7.96 -11.73 -8.96
N HIS A 17 7.46 -11.07 -10.01
CA HIS A 17 6.06 -11.18 -10.45
C HIS A 17 5.70 -12.57 -10.96
N SER A 18 6.59 -13.26 -11.68
CA SER A 18 6.36 -14.63 -12.15
C SER A 18 6.24 -15.61 -10.98
N ILE A 19 7.16 -15.50 -10.02
CA ILE A 19 7.11 -16.30 -8.79
C ILE A 19 5.84 -15.97 -8.00
N GLY A 20 5.53 -14.68 -7.84
CA GLY A 20 4.33 -14.22 -7.15
C GLY A 20 3.05 -14.77 -7.78
N ALA A 21 2.94 -14.72 -9.11
CA ALA A 21 1.80 -15.26 -9.83
C ALA A 21 1.61 -16.77 -9.59
N ALA A 22 2.71 -17.54 -9.65
CA ALA A 22 2.68 -18.97 -9.36
C ALA A 22 2.25 -19.24 -7.91
N LEU A 23 2.82 -18.51 -6.94
CA LEU A 23 2.45 -18.61 -5.53
C LEU A 23 0.99 -18.24 -5.28
N GLY A 24 0.45 -17.23 -5.98
CA GLY A 24 -0.97 -16.88 -5.91
C GLY A 24 -1.87 -18.06 -6.26
N TRP A 25 -1.56 -18.78 -7.33
CA TRP A 25 -2.29 -19.99 -7.73
C TRP A 25 -2.10 -21.14 -6.74
N VAL A 26 -0.90 -21.35 -6.22
CA VAL A 26 -0.65 -22.35 -5.17
C VAL A 26 -1.52 -22.04 -3.93
N VAL A 27 -1.53 -20.79 -3.46
CA VAL A 27 -2.35 -20.39 -2.31
C VAL A 27 -3.84 -20.60 -2.60
N PHE A 28 -4.30 -20.28 -3.80
CA PHE A 28 -5.69 -20.52 -4.20
C PHE A 28 -6.03 -22.01 -4.17
N ALA A 29 -5.12 -22.89 -4.60
CA ALA A 29 -5.32 -24.32 -4.61
C ALA A 29 -5.34 -24.94 -3.20
N VAL A 30 -4.39 -24.53 -2.32
CA VAL A 30 -4.18 -25.17 -1.01
C VAL A 30 -4.93 -24.51 0.14
N SER A 31 -5.44 -23.27 -0.01
CA SER A 31 -6.18 -22.58 1.04
C SER A 31 -7.69 -22.55 0.77
N PRO A 32 -8.48 -23.42 1.41
CA PRO A 32 -9.94 -23.43 1.24
C PRO A 32 -10.58 -22.08 1.64
N THR A 33 -10.07 -21.45 2.69
CA THR A 33 -10.57 -20.16 3.19
C THR A 33 -10.37 -19.05 2.18
N TYR A 34 -9.16 -18.93 1.59
CA TYR A 34 -8.88 -17.94 0.56
C TYR A 34 -9.76 -18.20 -0.67
N ARG A 35 -9.82 -19.44 -1.15
CA ARG A 35 -10.63 -19.80 -2.31
C ARG A 35 -12.12 -19.49 -2.09
N LYS A 36 -12.68 -19.86 -0.93
CA LYS A 36 -14.08 -19.57 -0.59
C LYS A 36 -14.37 -18.07 -0.61
N ARG A 37 -13.52 -17.26 0.03
CA ARG A 37 -13.67 -15.80 0.05
C ARG A 37 -13.56 -15.20 -1.35
N PHE A 38 -12.59 -15.62 -2.13
CA PHE A 38 -12.41 -15.16 -3.50
C PHE A 38 -13.66 -15.43 -4.36
N LEU A 39 -14.16 -16.67 -4.34
CA LEU A 39 -15.34 -17.05 -5.11
C LEU A 39 -16.61 -16.35 -4.63
N SER A 40 -16.80 -16.24 -3.32
CA SER A 40 -17.94 -15.53 -2.74
C SER A 40 -17.95 -14.05 -3.12
N ASN A 41 -16.79 -13.37 -3.00
CA ASN A 41 -16.68 -11.95 -3.36
C ASN A 41 -16.89 -11.72 -4.86
N SER A 42 -16.35 -12.58 -5.72
CA SER A 42 -16.57 -12.47 -7.17
C SER A 42 -18.03 -12.66 -7.55
N GLN A 43 -18.70 -13.62 -6.92
CA GLN A 43 -20.13 -13.87 -7.13
C GLN A 43 -20.99 -12.69 -6.65
N LEU A 44 -20.67 -12.14 -5.46
CA LEU A 44 -21.36 -10.96 -4.93
C LEU A 44 -21.22 -9.75 -5.83
N ALA A 45 -20.06 -9.59 -6.48
CA ALA A 45 -19.79 -8.53 -7.44
C ALA A 45 -20.36 -8.83 -8.85
N GLY A 46 -21.04 -9.96 -9.07
CA GLY A 46 -21.65 -10.33 -10.34
C GLY A 46 -20.68 -10.85 -11.40
N PHE A 47 -19.45 -11.24 -11.02
CA PHE A 47 -18.46 -11.77 -11.95
C PHE A 47 -18.33 -13.27 -11.91
N SER A 48 -18.20 -13.89 -13.08
CA SER A 48 -17.85 -15.31 -13.22
C SER A 48 -16.37 -15.54 -12.88
N PHE A 49 -16.03 -16.76 -12.47
CA PHE A 49 -14.64 -17.16 -12.22
C PHE A 49 -13.73 -16.90 -13.45
N ALA A 50 -14.22 -17.17 -14.64
CA ALA A 50 -13.46 -16.97 -15.87
C ALA A 50 -13.01 -15.50 -16.06
N GLN A 51 -13.86 -14.55 -15.65
CA GLN A 51 -13.55 -13.12 -15.73
C GLN A 51 -12.54 -12.65 -14.69
N VAL A 52 -12.54 -13.25 -13.50
CA VAL A 52 -11.73 -12.78 -12.36
C VAL A 52 -10.51 -13.65 -12.04
N LYS A 53 -10.35 -14.81 -12.67
CA LYS A 53 -9.24 -15.76 -12.36
C LYS A 53 -7.85 -15.10 -12.44
N GLY A 54 -7.67 -14.07 -13.27
CA GLY A 54 -6.44 -13.30 -13.37
C GLY A 54 -6.06 -12.57 -12.08
N ALA A 55 -7.04 -12.21 -11.24
CA ALA A 55 -6.79 -11.55 -9.97
C ALA A 55 -6.04 -12.43 -8.96
N ILE A 56 -6.12 -13.76 -9.09
CA ILE A 56 -5.37 -14.71 -8.28
C ILE A 56 -3.86 -14.51 -8.48
N ALA A 57 -3.41 -14.48 -9.73
CA ALA A 57 -2.03 -14.21 -10.08
C ALA A 57 -1.62 -12.79 -9.69
N SER A 58 -2.49 -11.81 -9.88
CA SER A 58 -2.24 -10.40 -9.55
C SER A 58 -2.06 -10.19 -8.04
N SER A 59 -2.87 -10.86 -7.20
CA SER A 59 -2.69 -10.85 -5.75
C SER A 59 -1.33 -11.41 -5.32
N GLY A 60 -0.87 -12.47 -5.98
CA GLY A 60 0.45 -13.03 -5.74
C GLY A 60 1.58 -12.09 -6.17
N ARG A 61 1.45 -11.41 -7.30
CA ARG A 61 2.41 -10.39 -7.77
C ARG A 61 2.52 -9.23 -6.79
N LEU A 62 1.38 -8.71 -6.31
CA LEU A 62 1.34 -7.65 -5.31
C LEU A 62 2.17 -8.00 -4.06
N VAL A 63 1.99 -9.21 -3.52
CA VAL A 63 2.75 -9.65 -2.34
C VAL A 63 4.24 -9.83 -2.68
N ALA A 64 4.55 -10.34 -3.86
CA ALA A 64 5.93 -10.59 -4.28
C ALA A 64 6.74 -9.31 -4.55
N GLU A 65 6.12 -8.19 -4.84
CA GLU A 65 6.83 -6.92 -5.03
C GLU A 65 7.15 -6.19 -3.73
N LEU A 66 6.45 -6.50 -2.61
CA LEU A 66 6.65 -5.84 -1.32
C LEU A 66 8.10 -5.83 -0.83
N PRO A 67 8.89 -6.93 -0.94
CA PRO A 67 10.30 -6.92 -0.58
C PRO A 67 11.09 -5.85 -1.31
N LYS A 68 10.85 -5.69 -2.62
CA LYS A 68 11.52 -4.69 -3.43
C LYS A 68 11.11 -3.28 -3.02
N LEU A 69 9.83 -3.04 -2.81
CA LEU A 69 9.30 -1.73 -2.39
C LEU A 69 9.81 -1.33 -1.01
N TRP A 70 9.76 -2.24 -0.05
CA TRP A 70 10.13 -1.94 1.33
C TRP A 70 11.63 -1.82 1.53
N MET A 71 12.44 -2.53 0.76
CA MET A 71 13.90 -2.50 0.87
C MET A 71 14.56 -1.55 -0.11
N SER A 72 13.80 -0.98 -1.04
CA SER A 72 14.30 0.03 -1.96
C SER A 72 14.85 1.23 -1.21
N THR A 73 16.05 1.66 -1.58
CA THR A 73 16.65 2.92 -1.13
C THR A 73 16.20 4.11 -1.96
N ALA A 74 15.39 3.88 -3.00
CA ALA A 74 14.78 4.95 -3.77
C ALA A 74 14.01 5.89 -2.85
N GLY A 75 14.32 7.17 -2.87
CA GLY A 75 13.79 8.18 -1.95
C GLY A 75 14.59 8.36 -0.65
N LYS A 76 15.56 7.50 -0.32
CA LYS A 76 16.55 7.75 0.74
C LYS A 76 17.79 8.49 0.23
N ALA A 77 18.14 8.30 -1.02
CA ALA A 77 19.23 9.02 -1.68
C ALA A 77 18.63 10.17 -2.51
N GLN A 78 19.11 11.38 -2.30
CA GLN A 78 18.79 12.56 -3.13
C GLN A 78 19.46 12.48 -4.53
N GLY A 79 19.55 11.28 -5.10
CA GLY A 79 20.08 11.03 -6.43
C GLY A 79 18.96 10.79 -7.42
N LYS A 80 19.11 11.34 -8.63
CA LYS A 80 18.22 11.26 -9.80
C LYS A 80 18.05 9.82 -10.35
N ALA A 81 17.59 8.87 -9.54
CA ALA A 81 17.03 7.65 -10.11
C ALA A 81 15.65 8.00 -10.64
N GLU A 82 15.38 7.69 -11.91
CA GLU A 82 14.04 7.84 -12.48
C GLU A 82 13.01 7.23 -11.54
N ALA A 83 12.00 8.02 -11.24
CA ALA A 83 10.92 7.56 -10.39
C ALA A 83 10.24 6.34 -11.03
N PRO A 84 10.08 5.21 -10.31
CA PRO A 84 9.46 4.02 -10.88
C PRO A 84 7.95 4.16 -11.02
N PHE A 85 7.43 5.37 -11.13
CA PHE A 85 6.01 5.71 -11.24
C PHE A 85 5.80 6.95 -12.10
N ILE A 86 4.61 7.05 -12.67
CA ILE A 86 4.13 8.21 -13.41
C ILE A 86 2.81 8.65 -12.79
N TRP A 87 2.68 9.95 -12.51
CA TRP A 87 1.42 10.53 -12.06
C TRP A 87 0.51 10.83 -13.26
N HIS A 88 -0.73 10.37 -13.19
CA HIS A 88 -1.82 10.83 -14.04
C HIS A 88 -2.82 11.58 -13.17
N GLY A 89 -3.23 12.79 -13.58
CA GLY A 89 -4.16 13.61 -12.80
C GLY A 89 -3.50 14.35 -11.63
N LYS A 90 -2.20 14.65 -11.72
CA LYS A 90 -1.47 15.44 -10.70
C LYS A 90 -2.15 16.79 -10.44
N GLU A 91 -2.73 17.39 -11.48
CA GLU A 91 -3.49 18.63 -11.45
C GLU A 91 -4.67 18.60 -10.48
N HIS A 92 -5.29 17.43 -10.26
CA HIS A 92 -6.38 17.28 -9.30
C HIS A 92 -5.89 17.38 -7.85
N ILE A 93 -4.67 16.91 -7.58
CA ILE A 93 -4.03 17.03 -6.27
C ILE A 93 -3.76 18.52 -5.99
N GLU A 94 -3.14 19.21 -6.93
CA GLU A 94 -2.85 20.64 -6.81
C GLU A 94 -4.12 21.48 -6.66
N ALA A 95 -5.16 21.17 -7.42
CA ALA A 95 -6.46 21.83 -7.30
C ALA A 95 -7.11 21.62 -5.91
N ALA A 96 -6.98 20.42 -5.35
CA ALA A 96 -7.48 20.13 -4.00
C ALA A 96 -6.74 20.98 -2.95
N TYR A 97 -5.43 21.09 -3.04
CA TYR A 97 -4.61 21.92 -2.14
C TYR A 97 -4.79 23.43 -2.32
N ALA A 98 -5.13 23.88 -3.52
CA ALA A 98 -5.45 25.29 -3.77
C ALA A 98 -6.61 25.82 -2.93
N THR A 99 -7.44 24.93 -2.34
CA THR A 99 -8.50 25.30 -1.39
C THR A 99 -7.97 25.77 -0.02
N GLY A 100 -6.66 25.63 0.24
CA GLY A 100 -6.02 25.98 1.51
C GLY A 100 -6.36 25.01 2.67
N LYS A 101 -6.94 23.85 2.37
CA LYS A 101 -7.33 22.83 3.36
C LYS A 101 -6.46 21.59 3.22
N GLY A 102 -6.38 20.77 4.29
CA GLY A 102 -5.81 19.43 4.22
C GLY A 102 -6.65 18.51 3.32
N VAL A 103 -6.01 17.51 2.74
CA VAL A 103 -6.62 16.62 1.75
C VAL A 103 -6.70 15.18 2.25
N ILE A 104 -7.87 14.55 2.10
CA ILE A 104 -8.06 13.12 2.37
C ILE A 104 -8.00 12.38 1.04
N PHE A 105 -7.04 11.45 0.95
CA PHE A 105 -6.89 10.54 -0.18
C PHE A 105 -7.55 9.20 0.15
N LEU A 106 -8.50 8.79 -0.65
CA LEU A 106 -9.10 7.47 -0.58
C LEU A 106 -8.51 6.61 -1.70
N THR A 107 -7.96 5.45 -1.34
CA THR A 107 -7.40 4.50 -2.31
C THR A 107 -7.77 3.07 -1.93
N PRO A 108 -8.06 2.18 -2.89
CA PRO A 108 -8.23 0.76 -2.58
C PRO A 108 -6.87 0.06 -2.39
N HIS A 109 -6.90 -1.15 -1.80
CA HIS A 109 -5.77 -2.08 -1.80
C HIS A 109 -5.57 -2.69 -3.19
N LEU A 110 -5.34 -1.87 -4.20
CA LEU A 110 -5.22 -2.25 -5.60
C LEU A 110 -3.84 -1.90 -6.14
N GLY A 111 -3.26 -2.82 -6.93
CA GLY A 111 -1.93 -2.61 -7.50
C GLY A 111 -0.88 -2.34 -6.43
N SER A 112 0.14 -1.58 -6.77
CA SER A 112 1.27 -1.24 -5.89
C SER A 112 0.94 -0.07 -4.95
N PHE A 113 -0.15 -0.15 -4.18
CA PHE A 113 -0.60 0.94 -3.30
C PHE A 113 0.47 1.40 -2.28
N GLU A 114 1.37 0.53 -1.86
CA GLU A 114 2.50 0.88 -0.98
C GLU A 114 3.49 1.88 -1.64
N MET A 115 3.45 2.04 -2.97
CA MET A 115 4.26 3.02 -3.69
C MET A 115 3.84 4.47 -3.40
N ILE A 116 2.58 4.71 -3.02
CA ILE A 116 2.03 6.06 -2.80
C ILE A 116 2.89 6.86 -1.81
N GLY A 117 3.31 6.26 -0.70
CA GLY A 117 4.16 6.94 0.28
C GLY A 117 5.52 7.38 -0.27
N GLN A 118 6.08 6.61 -1.20
CA GLN A 118 7.36 6.94 -1.85
C GLN A 118 7.16 8.06 -2.87
N ALA A 119 6.13 7.94 -3.70
CA ALA A 119 5.77 8.90 -4.71
C ALA A 119 5.44 10.27 -4.10
N TRP A 120 4.68 10.27 -3.00
CA TRP A 120 4.38 11.47 -2.24
C TRP A 120 5.65 12.15 -1.70
N GLY A 121 6.51 11.38 -1.04
CA GLY A 121 7.76 11.86 -0.47
C GLY A 121 8.69 12.51 -1.50
N GLN A 122 8.63 12.05 -2.74
CA GLN A 122 9.43 12.56 -3.85
C GLN A 122 8.85 13.85 -4.44
N ASP A 123 7.54 13.89 -4.73
CA ASP A 123 6.96 14.92 -5.59
C ASP A 123 6.16 15.98 -4.82
N PHE A 124 5.54 15.65 -3.69
CA PHE A 124 4.60 16.55 -3.00
C PHE A 124 5.05 17.01 -1.62
N ARG A 125 5.98 16.30 -0.98
CA ARG A 125 6.38 16.59 0.40
C ARG A 125 6.84 18.02 0.64
N LYS A 126 7.57 18.59 -0.31
CA LYS A 126 8.14 19.93 -0.15
C LYS A 126 7.07 20.99 -0.02
N ASP A 127 6.01 20.85 -0.79
CA ASP A 127 4.97 21.87 -0.93
C ASP A 127 3.76 21.58 -0.02
N HIS A 128 3.48 20.30 0.27
CA HIS A 128 2.26 19.86 0.95
C HIS A 128 2.50 19.07 2.25
N GLY A 129 3.75 18.97 2.71
CA GLY A 129 4.08 18.31 3.98
C GLY A 129 3.96 16.78 3.91
N ASN A 130 3.59 16.16 5.03
CA ASN A 130 3.56 14.71 5.14
C ASN A 130 2.24 14.10 4.66
N PHE A 131 2.35 12.87 4.14
CA PHE A 131 1.23 11.97 3.90
C PHE A 131 1.06 11.07 5.12
N THR A 132 -0.01 11.26 5.88
CA THR A 132 -0.25 10.53 7.13
C THR A 132 -1.19 9.36 6.91
N VAL A 133 -0.78 8.15 7.31
CA VAL A 133 -1.58 6.92 7.19
C VAL A 133 -1.70 6.18 8.51
N LEU A 134 -2.83 5.51 8.73
CA LEU A 134 -2.98 4.56 9.84
C LEU A 134 -2.11 3.34 9.62
N PHE A 135 -1.43 2.89 10.66
CA PHE A 135 -0.58 1.73 10.61
C PHE A 135 -0.88 0.78 11.78
N ARG A 136 -1.16 -0.47 11.43
CA ARG A 136 -1.24 -1.57 12.39
C ARG A 136 0.03 -2.40 12.30
N PRO A 137 0.86 -2.46 13.36
CA PRO A 137 2.07 -3.28 13.35
C PRO A 137 1.76 -4.75 13.05
N ALA A 138 2.62 -5.38 12.28
CA ALA A 138 2.51 -6.81 12.01
C ALA A 138 2.66 -7.62 13.31
N ARG A 139 1.95 -8.73 13.43
CA ARG A 139 1.98 -9.58 14.64
C ARG A 139 3.36 -10.22 14.88
N LYS A 140 4.14 -10.46 13.82
CA LYS A 140 5.49 -11.03 13.92
C LYS A 140 6.50 -9.91 14.05
N ALA A 141 7.30 -9.91 15.13
CA ALA A 141 8.26 -8.85 15.46
C ALA A 141 9.21 -8.48 14.29
N TRP A 142 9.82 -9.50 13.64
CA TRP A 142 10.71 -9.25 12.51
C TRP A 142 10.04 -8.54 11.32
N LEU A 143 8.74 -8.82 11.09
CA LEU A 143 7.98 -8.19 10.04
C LEU A 143 7.53 -6.78 10.46
N ALA A 144 7.19 -6.60 11.73
CA ALA A 144 6.84 -5.28 12.27
C ALA A 144 8.01 -4.31 12.15
N GLU A 145 9.22 -4.74 12.50
CA GLU A 145 10.44 -3.95 12.36
C GLU A 145 10.74 -3.63 10.88
N LEU A 146 10.64 -4.61 10.00
CA LEU A 146 10.87 -4.42 8.57
C LEU A 146 9.90 -3.38 8.00
N VAL A 147 8.61 -3.52 8.29
CA VAL A 147 7.58 -2.59 7.79
C VAL A 147 7.72 -1.20 8.41
N ALA A 148 8.04 -1.10 9.70
CA ALA A 148 8.30 0.19 10.35
C ALA A 148 9.48 0.90 9.68
N ASN A 149 10.57 0.19 9.42
CA ASN A 149 11.75 0.74 8.74
C ASN A 149 11.46 1.13 7.28
N SER A 150 10.62 0.38 6.58
CA SER A 150 10.23 0.70 5.20
C SER A 150 9.40 1.98 5.09
N ARG A 151 8.60 2.25 6.11
CA ARG A 151 7.71 3.41 6.20
C ARG A 151 8.34 4.61 6.88
N ASN A 152 9.50 4.45 7.51
CA ASN A 152 10.29 5.57 8.04
C ASN A 152 10.99 6.30 6.88
N ARG A 153 10.22 7.02 6.09
CA ARG A 153 10.66 7.75 4.90
C ARG A 153 10.24 9.20 4.99
N PRO A 154 11.04 10.12 4.45
CA PRO A 154 10.66 11.52 4.34
C PRO A 154 9.34 11.67 3.56
N GLY A 155 8.39 12.39 4.14
CA GLY A 155 7.08 12.63 3.53
C GLY A 155 6.00 11.61 3.87
N LEU A 156 6.34 10.49 4.53
CA LEU A 156 5.36 9.53 5.02
C LEU A 156 5.33 9.51 6.56
N ALA A 157 4.20 9.81 7.15
CA ALA A 157 3.96 9.69 8.58
C ALA A 157 3.01 8.52 8.87
N THR A 158 3.39 7.63 9.78
CA THR A 158 2.54 6.52 10.19
C THR A 158 2.03 6.73 11.60
N VAL A 159 0.74 6.54 11.82
CA VAL A 159 0.08 6.72 13.12
C VAL A 159 -0.68 5.44 13.52
N PRO A 160 -0.82 5.15 14.83
CA PRO A 160 -1.44 3.92 15.29
C PRO A 160 -2.94 3.85 14.96
N THR A 161 -3.47 2.63 14.78
CA THR A 161 -4.91 2.39 14.51
C THR A 161 -5.75 2.45 15.79
N ASN A 162 -5.73 3.61 16.46
CA ASN A 162 -6.52 3.91 17.66
C ASN A 162 -6.90 5.39 17.71
N LEU A 163 -7.60 5.82 18.75
CA LEU A 163 -8.03 7.21 18.92
C LEU A 163 -6.87 8.22 18.87
N SER A 164 -5.68 7.85 19.35
CA SER A 164 -4.50 8.72 19.26
C SER A 164 -4.08 8.94 17.81
N GLY A 165 -4.10 7.89 16.98
CA GLY A 165 -3.81 8.00 15.55
C GLY A 165 -4.83 8.85 14.81
N VAL A 166 -6.12 8.67 15.11
CA VAL A 166 -7.18 9.50 14.52
C VAL A 166 -6.98 10.99 14.87
N ARG A 167 -6.64 11.31 16.14
CA ARG A 167 -6.32 12.68 16.54
C ARG A 167 -5.12 13.26 15.78
N GLN A 168 -4.10 12.44 15.52
CA GLN A 168 -2.94 12.86 14.74
C GLN A 168 -3.31 13.12 13.27
N MET A 169 -4.17 12.30 12.66
CA MET A 169 -4.69 12.53 11.30
C MET A 169 -5.48 13.84 11.22
N ILE A 170 -6.37 14.10 12.19
CA ILE A 170 -7.10 15.37 12.25
C ILE A 170 -6.12 16.55 12.40
N LYS A 171 -5.06 16.40 13.20
CA LYS A 171 -4.03 17.43 13.34
C LYS A 171 -3.28 17.67 12.03
N ALA A 172 -2.95 16.62 11.27
CA ALA A 172 -2.34 16.73 9.95
C ALA A 172 -3.24 17.51 8.97
N LEU A 173 -4.53 17.13 8.88
CA LEU A 173 -5.51 17.86 8.05
C LEU A 173 -5.64 19.34 8.42
N ARG A 174 -5.65 19.67 9.72
CA ARG A 174 -5.70 21.07 10.19
C ARG A 174 -4.45 21.87 9.85
N LYS A 175 -3.33 21.21 9.60
CA LYS A 175 -2.09 21.83 9.12
C LYS A 175 -2.03 21.98 7.59
N GLY A 176 -3.06 21.53 6.88
CA GLY A 176 -3.04 21.50 5.43
C GLY A 176 -2.28 20.32 4.82
N GLU A 177 -1.96 19.28 5.61
CA GLU A 177 -1.24 18.09 5.15
C GLU A 177 -2.19 17.02 4.59
N ALA A 178 -1.62 15.93 4.03
CA ALA A 178 -2.34 14.80 3.46
C ALA A 178 -2.65 13.72 4.50
N VAL A 179 -3.80 13.09 4.35
CA VAL A 179 -4.19 11.86 5.06
C VAL A 179 -4.62 10.80 4.06
N GLY A 180 -4.09 9.59 4.19
CA GLY A 180 -4.45 8.44 3.34
C GLY A 180 -5.30 7.40 4.08
N LEU A 181 -6.36 6.95 3.44
CA LEU A 181 -7.26 5.90 3.93
C LEU A 181 -7.50 4.85 2.85
N LEU A 182 -7.55 3.58 3.27
CA LEU A 182 -7.88 2.43 2.43
C LEU A 182 -9.18 1.80 2.96
N PRO A 183 -10.36 2.31 2.56
CA PRO A 183 -11.64 1.94 3.17
C PRO A 183 -12.32 0.73 2.52
N ASP A 184 -11.64 0.01 1.63
CA ASP A 184 -12.17 -1.08 0.82
C ASP A 184 -12.18 -2.46 1.54
N GLN A 185 -11.74 -2.54 2.80
CA GLN A 185 -11.78 -3.76 3.59
C GLN A 185 -12.96 -3.74 4.56
N VAL A 186 -13.71 -4.85 4.58
CA VAL A 186 -14.79 -5.04 5.55
C VAL A 186 -14.20 -5.15 6.96
N PRO A 187 -14.63 -4.32 7.92
CA PRO A 187 -14.18 -4.44 9.30
C PRO A 187 -14.65 -5.75 9.93
N PRO A 188 -14.02 -6.20 11.02
CA PRO A 188 -14.49 -7.36 11.77
C PRO A 188 -15.97 -7.24 12.18
N ASP A 189 -16.63 -8.39 12.37
CA ASP A 189 -18.04 -8.46 12.70
C ASP A 189 -18.42 -7.50 13.86
N GLY A 190 -19.47 -6.73 13.68
CA GLY A 190 -19.96 -5.75 14.63
C GLY A 190 -19.19 -4.43 14.73
N MET A 191 -18.13 -4.23 13.92
CA MET A 191 -17.33 -3.00 13.92
C MET A 191 -17.57 -2.12 12.68
N GLY A 192 -18.43 -2.53 11.77
CA GLY A 192 -18.88 -1.75 10.61
C GLY A 192 -20.31 -1.27 10.76
N LEU A 193 -20.69 -0.24 9.97
CA LEU A 193 -22.07 0.20 9.79
C LEU A 193 -22.82 -0.75 8.89
#